data_5ba2f1e0f34472ba520c1e16d774457d
#
_entry.id   5ba2f1e0f34472ba520c1e16d774457d
#
_cell.length_a   1.000
_cell.length_b   1.000
_cell.length_c   1.000
_cell.angle_alpha   90.00
_cell.angle_beta   90.00
_cell.angle_gamma   90.00
#
_symmetry.space_group_name_H-M   'P 1'
#
loop_
_entity.id
_entity.type
_entity.pdbx_description
1 polymer ?
#
loop_
_entity_poly.entity_id
_entity_poly.type
_entity_poly.pdbx_seq_one_letter_code
_entity_poly.pdbx_strand_id
1 'polypeptide(L)'
;RERLEKEMEIASRIQTSILPRNLAVDGLDVAALMVPASEVGGDYYDVLPARDGCWLGIGDVAGHGLRTGLVMMMIQSVIAACVERDPRISPAEVICVVNAVMFENVRQRLHQDEHATLTVLRFNRDGDVSFAGAHEDILLLRSATGSVEILQTPGTWVGAVRDVSGGTISGQLHLDPGDLICLYTDGVTEARDASGALFGVPRLAEELK
;
A
#
# COMPACT_ATOMS: atom_id res chain seq x y z
N ARG A 1 9.66 29.74 12.67
CA ARG A 1 9.17 29.31 11.35
C ARG A 1 10.25 28.51 10.63
N GLU A 2 11.43 29.07 10.38
CA GLU A 2 12.57 28.35 9.75
C GLU A 2 12.96 27.04 10.42
N ARG A 3 12.92 26.97 11.76
CA ARG A 3 13.23 25.75 12.50
C ARG A 3 12.20 24.64 12.22
N LEU A 4 10.92 25.00 12.20
CA LEU A 4 9.84 24.04 11.94
C LEU A 4 9.91 23.52 10.49
N GLU A 5 10.19 24.39 9.54
CA GLU A 5 10.37 24.01 8.12
C GLU A 5 11.53 23.00 7.96
N LYS A 6 12.66 23.21 8.66
CA LYS A 6 13.78 22.28 8.67
C LYS A 6 13.44 20.92 9.33
N GLU A 7 12.66 20.94 10.41
CA GLU A 7 12.20 19.72 11.09
C GLU A 7 11.27 18.91 10.16
N MET A 8 10.39 19.57 9.40
CA MET A 8 9.53 18.94 8.41
C MET A 8 10.33 18.36 7.22
N GLU A 9 11.33 19.11 6.73
CA GLU A 9 12.23 18.60 5.68
C GLU A 9 12.99 17.35 6.11
N ILE A 10 13.44 17.31 7.37
CA ILE A 10 14.10 16.11 7.93
C ILE A 10 13.12 14.94 7.98
N ALA A 11 11.88 15.15 8.44
CA ALA A 11 10.86 14.12 8.51
C ALA A 11 10.52 13.56 7.12
N SER A 12 10.34 14.44 6.13
CA SER A 12 10.12 14.08 4.73
C SER A 12 11.27 13.23 4.17
N ARG A 13 12.51 13.64 4.45
CA ARG A 13 13.70 12.92 4.00
C ARG A 13 13.83 11.54 4.66
N ILE A 14 13.46 11.40 5.94
CA ILE A 14 13.43 10.10 6.62
C ILE A 14 12.37 9.21 5.97
N GLN A 15 11.14 9.71 5.79
CA GLN A 15 10.04 8.99 5.19
C GLN A 15 10.38 8.48 3.78
N THR A 16 10.87 9.36 2.91
CA THR A 16 11.26 8.99 1.54
C THR A 16 12.47 8.06 1.49
N SER A 17 13.32 8.07 2.52
CA SER A 17 14.48 7.17 2.61
C SER A 17 14.11 5.74 2.99
N ILE A 18 12.93 5.52 3.57
CA ILE A 18 12.39 4.20 3.94
C ILE A 18 11.75 3.52 2.72
N LEU A 19 11.29 4.29 1.73
CA LEU A 19 10.74 3.73 0.50
C LEU A 19 11.76 2.82 -0.21
N PRO A 20 11.30 1.76 -0.88
CA PRO A 20 12.20 0.79 -1.51
C PRO A 20 13.06 1.46 -2.59
N ARG A 21 14.38 1.35 -2.45
CA ARG A 21 15.35 1.87 -3.44
C ARG A 21 15.70 0.86 -4.51
N ASN A 22 15.56 -0.42 -4.19
CA ASN A 22 15.81 -1.51 -5.13
C ASN A 22 14.48 -2.23 -5.38
N LEU A 23 14.00 -2.12 -6.59
CA LEU A 23 12.78 -2.76 -7.06
C LEU A 23 13.05 -4.08 -7.82
N ALA A 24 14.30 -4.56 -7.80
CA ALA A 24 14.65 -5.81 -8.48
C ALA A 24 14.07 -7.01 -7.74
N VAL A 25 13.17 -7.70 -8.40
CA VAL A 25 12.53 -8.94 -7.94
C VAL A 25 12.65 -9.97 -9.05
N ASP A 26 13.13 -11.15 -8.71
CA ASP A 26 13.21 -12.24 -9.69
C ASP A 26 11.81 -12.61 -10.21
N GLY A 27 11.61 -12.53 -11.52
CA GLY A 27 10.35 -12.86 -12.18
C GLY A 27 9.35 -11.70 -12.26
N LEU A 28 9.65 -10.53 -11.71
CA LEU A 28 8.84 -9.32 -11.86
C LEU A 28 9.69 -8.16 -12.39
N ASP A 29 9.12 -7.40 -13.30
CA ASP A 29 9.57 -6.05 -13.63
C ASP A 29 8.72 -5.06 -12.82
N VAL A 30 9.35 -4.32 -11.91
CA VAL A 30 8.66 -3.45 -10.96
C VAL A 30 9.05 -2.00 -11.18
N ALA A 31 8.06 -1.15 -11.37
CA ALA A 31 8.21 0.31 -11.37
C ALA A 31 7.31 0.92 -10.29
N ALA A 32 7.81 1.90 -9.57
CA ALA A 32 7.04 2.62 -8.56
C ALA A 32 7.39 4.10 -8.56
N LEU A 33 6.40 4.92 -8.27
CA LEU A 33 6.54 6.37 -8.18
C LEU A 33 5.65 6.88 -7.04
N MET A 34 6.19 7.75 -6.21
CA MET A 34 5.44 8.51 -5.22
C MET A 34 5.68 10.01 -5.45
N VAL A 35 4.60 10.76 -5.55
CA VAL A 35 4.62 12.22 -5.64
C VAL A 35 3.75 12.77 -4.50
N PRO A 36 4.35 13.07 -3.33
CA PRO A 36 3.60 13.56 -2.18
C PRO A 36 2.95 14.91 -2.48
N ALA A 37 1.70 15.10 -2.04
CA ALA A 37 1.00 16.39 -2.13
C ALA A 37 1.51 17.41 -1.10
N SER A 38 2.16 16.96 -0.03
CA SER A 38 2.78 17.76 1.03
C SER A 38 4.19 17.26 1.34
N GLU A 39 4.92 17.99 2.20
CA GLU A 39 6.29 17.62 2.59
C GLU A 39 6.37 16.20 3.22
N VAL A 40 5.31 15.81 3.97
CA VAL A 40 5.17 14.49 4.58
C VAL A 40 3.77 13.97 4.27
N GLY A 41 3.67 12.78 3.67
CA GLY A 41 2.41 12.16 3.23
C GLY A 41 1.97 10.96 4.07
N GLY A 42 0.70 10.57 3.93
CA GLY A 42 0.12 9.35 4.47
C GLY A 42 0.31 8.13 3.57
N ASP A 43 0.57 8.38 2.29
CA ASP A 43 0.77 7.32 1.29
C ASP A 43 1.91 6.37 1.66
N TYR A 44 1.68 5.10 1.42
CA TYR A 44 2.62 4.01 1.65
C TYR A 44 2.69 3.10 0.42
N TYR A 45 3.88 2.77 0.01
CA TYR A 45 4.13 1.57 -0.79
C TYR A 45 5.44 0.92 -0.39
N ASP A 46 5.55 -0.38 -0.59
CA ASP A 46 6.78 -1.12 -0.31
C ASP A 46 6.93 -2.33 -1.22
N VAL A 47 8.18 -2.73 -1.43
CA VAL A 47 8.59 -3.95 -2.12
C VAL A 47 9.62 -4.65 -1.25
N LEU A 48 9.20 -5.67 -0.55
CA LEU A 48 10.06 -6.42 0.37
C LEU A 48 10.46 -7.75 -0.28
N PRO A 49 11.75 -7.95 -0.61
CA PRO A 49 12.22 -9.22 -1.15
C PRO A 49 11.95 -10.37 -0.18
N ALA A 50 11.55 -11.51 -0.73
CA ALA A 50 11.39 -12.76 -0.02
C ALA A 50 12.13 -13.88 -0.77
N ARG A 51 12.40 -15.01 -0.09
CA ARG A 51 13.16 -16.13 -0.68
C ARG A 51 12.56 -16.64 -1.98
N ASP A 52 11.23 -16.73 -2.05
CA ASP A 52 10.50 -17.34 -3.16
C ASP A 52 9.62 -16.30 -3.92
N GLY A 53 10.01 -15.02 -3.90
CA GLY A 53 9.27 -13.94 -4.53
C GLY A 53 9.42 -12.61 -3.78
N CYS A 54 8.33 -11.91 -3.57
CA CYS A 54 8.33 -10.65 -2.80
C CYS A 54 6.98 -10.39 -2.13
N TRP A 55 7.01 -9.44 -1.21
CA TRP A 55 5.82 -8.79 -0.68
C TRP A 55 5.69 -7.40 -1.26
N LEU A 56 4.46 -7.02 -1.57
CA LEU A 56 4.09 -5.69 -2.03
C LEU A 56 3.10 -5.13 -1.02
N GLY A 57 3.28 -3.88 -0.63
CA GLY A 57 2.35 -3.16 0.22
C GLY A 57 1.96 -1.86 -0.41
N ILE A 58 0.67 -1.49 -0.28
CA ILE A 58 0.17 -0.17 -0.65
C ILE A 58 -0.94 0.24 0.31
N GLY A 59 -0.98 1.52 0.65
CA GLY A 59 -2.00 2.06 1.55
C GLY A 59 -1.92 3.56 1.68
N ASP A 60 -2.89 4.12 2.38
CA ASP A 60 -2.91 5.54 2.71
C ASP A 60 -3.48 5.75 4.12
N VAL A 61 -2.79 6.58 4.90
CA VAL A 61 -3.19 6.98 6.25
C VAL A 61 -4.10 8.20 6.16
N ALA A 62 -5.30 8.10 6.69
CA ALA A 62 -6.28 9.18 6.68
C ALA A 62 -5.72 10.47 7.32
N GLY A 63 -5.81 11.58 6.58
CA GLY A 63 -5.31 12.89 7.00
C GLY A 63 -4.05 13.32 6.24
N HIS A 64 -3.31 14.29 6.79
CA HIS A 64 -2.10 14.81 6.14
C HIS A 64 -1.09 15.34 7.16
N GLY A 65 0.16 15.44 6.72
CA GLY A 65 1.24 16.05 7.48
C GLY A 65 2.03 15.06 8.33
N LEU A 66 2.83 15.58 9.24
CA LEU A 66 3.82 14.81 10.00
C LEU A 66 3.23 13.60 10.73
N ARG A 67 2.04 13.76 11.31
CA ARG A 67 1.40 12.70 12.10
C ARG A 67 1.07 11.48 11.23
N THR A 68 0.44 11.69 10.09
CA THR A 68 0.11 10.60 9.15
C THR A 68 1.36 9.92 8.61
N GLY A 69 2.42 10.68 8.32
CA GLY A 69 3.70 10.11 7.93
C GLY A 69 4.35 9.25 9.01
N LEU A 70 4.26 9.63 10.30
CA LEU A 70 4.75 8.80 11.40
C LEU A 70 3.93 7.51 11.55
N VAL A 71 2.62 7.58 11.36
CA VAL A 71 1.73 6.42 11.36
C VAL A 71 2.05 5.49 10.19
N MET A 72 2.28 6.04 8.98
CA MET A 72 2.74 5.26 7.82
C MET A 72 4.04 4.52 8.12
N MET A 73 5.01 5.17 8.76
CA MET A 73 6.28 4.53 9.14
C MET A 73 6.09 3.40 10.17
N MET A 74 5.12 3.51 11.08
CA MET A 74 4.74 2.42 11.97
C MET A 74 4.19 1.23 11.18
N ILE A 75 3.29 1.47 10.23
CA ILE A 75 2.73 0.42 9.35
C ILE A 75 3.85 -0.29 8.61
N GLN A 76 4.73 0.45 7.93
CA GLN A 76 5.88 -0.10 7.20
C GLN A 76 6.75 -0.99 8.09
N SER A 77 7.11 -0.50 9.27
CA SER A 77 7.99 -1.22 10.20
C SER A 77 7.36 -2.53 10.69
N VAL A 78 6.04 -2.53 10.94
CA VAL A 78 5.31 -3.74 11.36
C VAL A 78 5.25 -4.76 10.24
N ILE A 79 4.95 -4.33 9.00
CA ILE A 79 4.92 -5.24 7.85
C ILE A 79 6.30 -5.86 7.63
N ALA A 80 7.35 -5.04 7.60
CA ALA A 80 8.73 -5.52 7.43
C ALA A 80 9.12 -6.54 8.52
N ALA A 81 8.76 -6.27 9.77
CA ALA A 81 9.03 -7.19 10.89
C ALA A 81 8.27 -8.51 10.78
N CYS A 82 7.00 -8.48 10.33
CA CYS A 82 6.21 -9.69 10.08
C CYS A 82 6.86 -10.57 9.01
N VAL A 83 7.21 -9.97 7.87
CA VAL A 83 7.80 -10.66 6.71
C VAL A 83 9.19 -11.23 7.06
N GLU A 84 10.03 -10.45 7.75
CA GLU A 84 11.37 -10.89 8.18
C GLU A 84 11.28 -12.08 9.15
N ARG A 85 10.34 -12.04 10.09
CA ARG A 85 10.18 -13.09 11.10
C ARG A 85 9.62 -14.39 10.52
N ASP A 86 8.59 -14.29 9.68
CA ASP A 86 7.96 -15.45 9.04
C ASP A 86 7.59 -15.14 7.58
N PRO A 87 8.48 -15.47 6.64
CA PRO A 87 8.22 -15.27 5.21
C PRO A 87 7.00 -16.04 4.67
N ARG A 88 6.44 -16.98 5.45
CA ARG A 88 5.24 -17.76 5.08
C ARG A 88 3.95 -17.22 5.70
N ILE A 89 4.01 -16.18 6.50
CA ILE A 89 2.84 -15.50 7.05
C ILE A 89 1.85 -15.20 5.91
N SER A 90 0.56 -15.28 6.16
CA SER A 90 -0.43 -14.90 5.14
C SER A 90 -0.65 -13.38 5.12
N PRO A 91 -1.06 -12.79 3.98
CA PRO A 91 -1.44 -11.38 3.91
C PRO A 91 -2.49 -10.98 4.94
N ALA A 92 -3.48 -11.83 5.19
CA ALA A 92 -4.52 -11.55 6.20
C ALA A 92 -3.95 -11.48 7.63
N GLU A 93 -3.01 -12.36 7.97
CA GLU A 93 -2.34 -12.30 9.27
C GLU A 93 -1.49 -11.04 9.41
N VAL A 94 -0.81 -10.60 8.36
CA VAL A 94 -0.07 -9.31 8.36
C VAL A 94 -1.04 -8.16 8.64
N ILE A 95 -2.18 -8.09 7.96
CA ILE A 95 -3.21 -7.06 8.20
C ILE A 95 -3.69 -7.09 9.66
N CYS A 96 -3.94 -8.27 10.23
CA CYS A 96 -4.35 -8.39 11.63
C CYS A 96 -3.29 -7.88 12.61
N VAL A 97 -2.01 -8.19 12.37
CA VAL A 97 -0.89 -7.72 13.22
C VAL A 97 -0.73 -6.19 13.10
N VAL A 98 -0.75 -5.66 11.87
CA VAL A 98 -0.70 -4.21 11.64
C VAL A 98 -1.85 -3.52 12.36
N ASN A 99 -3.08 -4.03 12.22
CA ASN A 99 -4.24 -3.47 12.91
C ASN A 99 -4.08 -3.47 14.42
N ALA A 100 -3.64 -4.57 15.01
CA ALA A 100 -3.47 -4.68 16.46
C ALA A 100 -2.47 -3.64 17.00
N VAL A 101 -1.34 -3.46 16.31
CA VAL A 101 -0.32 -2.48 16.69
C VAL A 101 -0.82 -1.05 16.49
N MET A 102 -1.49 -0.78 15.36
CA MET A 102 -2.06 0.52 15.05
C MET A 102 -3.12 0.92 16.07
N PHE A 103 -4.08 0.03 16.34
CA PHE A 103 -5.14 0.28 17.30
C PHE A 103 -4.56 0.56 18.70
N GLU A 104 -3.61 -0.24 19.17
CA GLU A 104 -2.97 -0.04 20.46
C GLU A 104 -2.21 1.28 20.52
N ASN A 105 -1.37 1.58 19.53
CA ASN A 105 -0.52 2.76 19.58
C ASN A 105 -1.32 4.05 19.32
N VAL A 106 -2.14 4.09 18.28
CA VAL A 106 -2.84 5.31 17.86
C VAL A 106 -4.05 5.56 18.76
N ARG A 107 -4.93 4.58 18.90
CA ARG A 107 -6.17 4.75 19.68
C ARG A 107 -5.96 4.74 21.17
N GLN A 108 -5.19 3.76 21.70
CA GLN A 108 -5.12 3.54 23.16
C GLN A 108 -4.02 4.41 23.81
N ARG A 109 -2.87 4.58 23.16
CA ARG A 109 -1.75 5.32 23.77
C ARG A 109 -1.72 6.79 23.37
N LEU A 110 -1.90 7.09 22.08
CA LEU A 110 -1.87 8.47 21.59
C LEU A 110 -3.23 9.16 21.72
N HIS A 111 -4.33 8.42 21.95
CA HIS A 111 -5.70 8.94 21.98
C HIS A 111 -6.07 9.70 20.70
N GLN A 112 -5.66 9.16 19.57
CA GLN A 112 -5.89 9.70 18.24
C GLN A 112 -6.81 8.76 17.43
N ASP A 113 -7.22 9.16 16.24
CA ASP A 113 -8.18 8.45 15.42
C ASP A 113 -7.69 8.14 14.00
N GLU A 114 -6.39 8.37 13.73
CA GLU A 114 -5.81 7.99 12.45
C GLU A 114 -6.01 6.49 12.20
N HIS A 115 -6.39 6.20 11.00
CA HIS A 115 -6.57 4.86 10.46
C HIS A 115 -6.04 4.86 9.02
N ALA A 116 -5.90 3.69 8.44
CA ALA A 116 -5.36 3.60 7.10
C ALA A 116 -6.12 2.58 6.25
N THR A 117 -6.24 2.87 4.98
CA THR A 117 -6.46 1.85 3.97
C THR A 117 -5.14 1.12 3.73
N LEU A 118 -5.18 -0.19 3.58
CA LEU A 118 -3.98 -0.99 3.38
C LEU A 118 -4.33 -2.28 2.65
N THR A 119 -3.57 -2.58 1.60
CA THR A 119 -3.55 -3.89 0.96
C THR A 119 -2.11 -4.39 0.91
N VAL A 120 -1.91 -5.65 1.29
CA VAL A 120 -0.64 -6.35 1.14
C VAL A 120 -0.80 -7.55 0.23
N LEU A 121 0.18 -7.75 -0.64
CA LEU A 121 0.23 -8.85 -1.60
C LEU A 121 1.51 -9.65 -1.36
N ARG A 122 1.42 -10.96 -1.55
CA ARG A 122 2.57 -11.85 -1.60
C ARG A 122 2.62 -12.49 -2.97
N PHE A 123 3.66 -12.18 -3.73
CA PHE A 123 3.98 -12.79 -5.01
C PHE A 123 4.94 -13.95 -4.83
N ASN A 124 4.66 -15.08 -5.47
CA ASN A 124 5.55 -16.21 -5.61
C ASN A 124 6.09 -16.28 -7.04
N ARG A 125 7.28 -16.84 -7.22
CA ARG A 125 7.96 -16.94 -8.53
C ARG A 125 7.22 -17.76 -9.58
N ASP A 126 6.29 -18.62 -9.18
CA ASP A 126 5.42 -19.39 -10.05
C ASP A 126 4.23 -18.58 -10.61
N GLY A 127 4.14 -17.30 -10.28
CA GLY A 127 3.09 -16.37 -10.73
C GLY A 127 1.91 -16.24 -9.77
N ASP A 128 1.85 -17.03 -8.72
CA ASP A 128 0.76 -16.95 -7.76
C ASP A 128 0.89 -15.72 -6.87
N VAL A 129 -0.21 -14.99 -6.73
CA VAL A 129 -0.32 -13.83 -5.85
C VAL A 129 -1.47 -14.06 -4.88
N SER A 130 -1.18 -13.97 -3.60
CA SER A 130 -2.20 -13.86 -2.55
C SER A 130 -2.22 -12.44 -2.00
N PHE A 131 -3.40 -11.94 -1.66
CA PHE A 131 -3.52 -10.58 -1.11
C PHE A 131 -4.63 -10.50 -0.06
N ALA A 132 -4.54 -9.48 0.78
CA ALA A 132 -5.57 -9.14 1.77
C ALA A 132 -5.49 -7.66 2.13
N GLY A 133 -6.58 -7.15 2.67
CA GLY A 133 -6.71 -5.78 3.14
C GLY A 133 -7.74 -4.98 2.35
N ALA A 134 -7.90 -3.71 2.71
CA ALA A 134 -8.87 -2.80 2.12
C ALA A 134 -8.19 -1.51 1.69
N HIS A 135 -8.04 -1.34 0.39
CA HIS A 135 -7.49 -0.14 -0.25
C HIS A 135 -8.18 0.06 -1.60
N GLU A 136 -7.59 0.81 -2.52
CA GLU A 136 -8.05 0.92 -3.90
C GLU A 136 -8.06 -0.45 -4.61
N ASP A 137 -8.93 -0.61 -5.60
CA ASP A 137 -9.02 -1.84 -6.38
C ASP A 137 -7.71 -2.14 -7.11
N ILE A 138 -7.35 -3.42 -7.22
CA ILE A 138 -6.20 -3.86 -8.01
C ILE A 138 -6.61 -3.93 -9.48
N LEU A 139 -5.88 -3.24 -10.36
CA LEU A 139 -6.07 -3.37 -11.80
C LEU A 139 -5.11 -4.42 -12.35
N LEU A 140 -5.64 -5.41 -13.07
CA LEU A 140 -4.89 -6.50 -13.67
C LEU A 140 -5.08 -6.48 -15.18
N LEU A 141 -4.05 -6.05 -15.93
CA LEU A 141 -4.01 -6.16 -17.38
C LEU A 141 -3.57 -7.57 -17.76
N ARG A 142 -4.43 -8.28 -18.51
CA ARG A 142 -4.12 -9.58 -19.08
C ARG A 142 -3.44 -9.40 -20.45
N SER A 143 -2.18 -9.78 -20.54
CA SER A 143 -1.40 -9.66 -21.78
C SER A 143 -2.01 -10.44 -22.95
N ALA A 144 -2.58 -11.61 -22.66
CA ALA A 144 -3.17 -12.48 -23.66
C ALA A 144 -4.42 -11.88 -24.39
N THR A 145 -5.17 -11.02 -23.69
CA THR A 145 -6.44 -10.46 -24.20
C THR A 145 -6.43 -8.94 -24.35
N GLY A 146 -5.45 -8.25 -23.71
CA GLY A 146 -5.44 -6.80 -23.60
C GLY A 146 -6.57 -6.23 -22.73
N SER A 147 -7.27 -7.09 -21.96
CA SER A 147 -8.34 -6.66 -21.06
C SER A 147 -7.82 -6.32 -19.69
N VAL A 148 -8.43 -5.30 -19.04
CA VAL A 148 -8.16 -4.96 -17.65
C VAL A 148 -9.27 -5.52 -16.77
N GLU A 149 -8.90 -6.37 -15.84
CA GLU A 149 -9.75 -6.88 -14.76
C GLU A 149 -9.62 -5.97 -13.54
N ILE A 150 -10.74 -5.69 -12.85
CA ILE A 150 -10.77 -4.91 -11.61
C ILE A 150 -11.02 -5.87 -10.47
N LEU A 151 -10.02 -6.04 -9.60
CA LEU A 151 -10.10 -6.91 -8.45
C LEU A 151 -10.33 -6.07 -7.21
N GLN A 152 -11.50 -6.25 -6.61
CA GLN A 152 -11.87 -5.52 -5.40
C GLN A 152 -11.05 -5.95 -4.19
N THR A 153 -10.70 -5.00 -3.35
CA THR A 153 -10.02 -5.21 -2.06
C THR A 153 -10.96 -4.80 -0.91
N PRO A 154 -12.07 -5.52 -0.70
CA PRO A 154 -13.01 -5.17 0.35
C PRO A 154 -12.47 -5.54 1.71
N GLY A 155 -12.79 -4.73 2.72
CA GLY A 155 -12.38 -5.03 4.08
C GLY A 155 -12.55 -3.85 5.04
N THR A 156 -11.96 -3.98 6.21
CA THR A 156 -11.96 -2.95 7.25
C THR A 156 -10.61 -2.24 7.28
N TRP A 157 -10.63 -0.92 7.42
CA TRP A 157 -9.42 -0.10 7.52
C TRP A 157 -8.65 -0.42 8.80
N VAL A 158 -7.33 -0.50 8.70
CA VAL A 158 -6.47 -0.77 9.86
C VAL A 158 -6.45 0.41 10.83
N GLY A 159 -6.49 0.13 12.13
CA GLY A 159 -6.58 1.13 13.18
C GLY A 159 -8.00 1.64 13.47
N ALA A 160 -8.98 1.37 12.61
CA ALA A 160 -10.35 1.85 12.79
C ALA A 160 -11.09 1.12 13.93
N VAL A 161 -10.92 -0.20 14.02
CA VAL A 161 -11.55 -1.06 15.02
C VAL A 161 -10.53 -1.98 15.68
N ARG A 162 -10.86 -2.51 16.88
CA ARG A 162 -9.93 -3.36 17.65
C ARG A 162 -9.59 -4.66 16.93
N ASP A 163 -10.54 -5.28 16.28
CA ASP A 163 -10.38 -6.57 15.59
C ASP A 163 -10.93 -6.47 14.16
N VAL A 164 -10.06 -6.70 13.19
CA VAL A 164 -10.40 -6.70 11.75
C VAL A 164 -10.47 -8.11 11.17
N SER A 165 -10.21 -9.15 11.96
CA SER A 165 -10.10 -10.53 11.45
C SER A 165 -11.37 -11.00 10.73
N GLY A 166 -12.55 -10.65 11.26
CA GLY A 166 -13.83 -10.96 10.64
C GLY A 166 -14.17 -10.14 9.39
N GLY A 167 -13.48 -9.01 9.18
CA GLY A 167 -13.67 -8.12 8.02
C GLY A 167 -12.51 -8.16 7.03
N THR A 168 -11.46 -8.93 7.31
CA THR A 168 -10.31 -9.06 6.40
C THR A 168 -10.59 -10.18 5.40
N ILE A 169 -10.74 -9.80 4.14
CA ILE A 169 -11.00 -10.72 3.03
C ILE A 169 -9.68 -10.98 2.30
N SER A 170 -9.39 -12.26 2.06
CA SER A 170 -8.23 -12.68 1.26
C SER A 170 -8.65 -12.97 -0.18
N GLY A 171 -7.82 -12.56 -1.12
CA GLY A 171 -7.94 -12.88 -2.53
C GLY A 171 -6.72 -13.61 -3.05
N GLN A 172 -6.88 -14.23 -4.21
CA GLN A 172 -5.81 -14.88 -4.95
C GLN A 172 -5.96 -14.58 -6.44
N LEU A 173 -4.84 -14.47 -7.12
CA LEU A 173 -4.78 -14.37 -8.57
C LEU A 173 -3.52 -15.07 -9.07
N HIS A 174 -3.48 -15.37 -10.35
CA HIS A 174 -2.29 -15.87 -11.02
C HIS A 174 -1.88 -14.89 -12.11
N LEU A 175 -0.59 -14.58 -12.18
CA LEU A 175 0.01 -13.77 -13.24
C LEU A 175 0.65 -14.68 -14.27
N ASP A 176 0.18 -14.59 -15.50
CA ASP A 176 0.87 -15.17 -16.65
C ASP A 176 2.00 -14.24 -17.11
N PRO A 177 3.03 -14.77 -17.80
CA PRO A 177 4.08 -13.92 -18.36
C PRO A 177 3.52 -12.80 -19.24
N GLY A 178 3.89 -11.55 -18.91
CA GLY A 178 3.42 -10.36 -19.61
C GLY A 178 2.17 -9.71 -19.01
N ASP A 179 1.51 -10.33 -18.03
CA ASP A 179 0.46 -9.68 -17.25
C ASP A 179 1.03 -8.53 -16.40
N LEU A 180 0.21 -7.52 -16.13
CA LEU A 180 0.60 -6.36 -15.33
C LEU A 180 -0.41 -6.11 -14.22
N ILE A 181 0.08 -5.94 -12.99
CA ILE A 181 -0.70 -5.42 -11.86
C ILE A 181 -0.38 -3.94 -11.72
N CYS A 182 -1.42 -3.12 -11.62
CA CYS A 182 -1.31 -1.72 -11.21
C CYS A 182 -1.94 -1.54 -9.83
N LEU A 183 -1.13 -1.04 -8.90
CA LEU A 183 -1.56 -0.60 -7.57
C LEU A 183 -1.40 0.92 -7.51
N TYR A 184 -2.35 1.61 -6.92
CA TYR A 184 -2.39 3.07 -6.90
C TYR A 184 -3.09 3.56 -5.63
N THR A 185 -2.88 4.82 -5.27
CA THR A 185 -3.64 5.54 -4.25
C THR A 185 -4.65 6.49 -4.91
N ASP A 186 -5.60 7.00 -4.15
CA ASP A 186 -6.65 7.90 -4.63
C ASP A 186 -6.09 9.19 -5.27
N GLY A 187 -4.89 9.63 -4.87
CA GLY A 187 -4.20 10.75 -5.49
C GLY A 187 -4.04 10.64 -7.01
N VAL A 188 -4.03 9.42 -7.57
CA VAL A 188 -4.02 9.19 -9.02
C VAL A 188 -5.42 9.39 -9.60
N THR A 189 -6.42 8.73 -9.04
CA THR A 189 -7.78 8.71 -9.58
C THR A 189 -8.58 9.97 -9.26
N GLU A 190 -8.26 10.66 -8.18
CA GLU A 190 -8.84 11.93 -7.79
C GLU A 190 -8.15 13.16 -8.40
N ALA A 191 -7.04 12.95 -9.13
CA ALA A 191 -6.41 14.01 -9.89
C ALA A 191 -7.43 14.69 -10.82
N ARG A 192 -7.42 16.03 -10.85
CA ARG A 192 -8.38 16.84 -11.62
C ARG A 192 -7.69 17.55 -12.77
N ASP A 193 -8.37 17.59 -13.88
CA ASP A 193 -7.95 18.43 -15.01
C ASP A 193 -8.34 19.91 -14.80
N ALA A 194 -8.01 20.77 -15.78
CA ALA A 194 -8.33 22.21 -15.74
C ALA A 194 -9.84 22.51 -15.69
N SER A 195 -10.69 21.55 -16.07
CA SER A 195 -12.15 21.67 -15.96
C SER A 195 -12.70 21.18 -14.61
N GLY A 196 -11.86 20.58 -13.78
CA GLY A 196 -12.24 19.97 -12.51
C GLY A 196 -12.72 18.52 -12.61
N ALA A 197 -12.65 17.90 -13.80
CA ALA A 197 -13.03 16.51 -13.99
C ALA A 197 -11.96 15.58 -13.42
N LEU A 198 -12.40 14.51 -12.71
CA LEU A 198 -11.51 13.50 -12.16
C LEU A 198 -10.86 12.65 -13.25
N PHE A 199 -9.63 12.19 -13.01
CA PHE A 199 -8.96 11.21 -13.84
C PHE A 199 -9.74 9.88 -13.84
N GLY A 200 -10.02 9.35 -12.67
CA GLY A 200 -10.88 8.20 -12.43
C GLY A 200 -10.27 6.84 -12.81
N VAL A 201 -10.82 5.79 -12.22
CA VAL A 201 -10.40 4.40 -12.48
C VAL A 201 -10.60 3.98 -13.94
N PRO A 202 -11.70 4.35 -14.63
CA PRO A 202 -11.89 3.96 -16.04
C PRO A 202 -10.76 4.46 -16.95
N ARG A 203 -10.31 5.70 -16.74
CA ARG A 203 -9.22 6.28 -17.52
C ARG A 203 -7.88 5.63 -17.17
N LEU A 204 -7.63 5.39 -15.88
CA LEU A 204 -6.42 4.67 -15.44
C LEU A 204 -6.36 3.28 -16.10
N ALA A 205 -7.46 2.53 -16.10
CA ALA A 205 -7.54 1.22 -16.74
C ALA A 205 -7.31 1.28 -18.27
N GLU A 206 -7.72 2.37 -18.93
CA GLU A 206 -7.48 2.55 -20.36
C GLU A 206 -6.01 2.88 -20.67
N GLU A 207 -5.35 3.65 -19.83
CA GLU A 207 -3.93 3.99 -19.95
C GLU A 207 -2.99 2.79 -19.74
N LEU A 208 -3.48 1.70 -19.12
CA LEU A 208 -2.69 0.47 -18.93
C LEU A 208 -2.65 -0.42 -20.19
N LYS A 209 -3.55 -0.23 -21.14
CA LYS A 209 -3.64 -1.03 -22.38
C LYS A 209 -2.59 -0.61 -23.40
#